data_599274d995a830e9154c855283b7c071
#
_entry.id   599274d995a830e9154c855283b7c071
#
_cell.length_a   1.000
_cell.length_b   1.000
_cell.length_c   1.000
_cell.angle_alpha   90.00
_cell.angle_beta   90.00
_cell.angle_gamma   90.00
#
_symmetry.space_group_name_H-M   'P 1'
#
loop_
_entity.id
_entity.type
_entity.pdbx_description
1 polymer ?
#
loop_
_entity_poly.entity_id
_entity_poly.type
_entity_poly.pdbx_seq_one_letter_code
_entity_poly.pdbx_strand_id
1 'polypeptide(L)'
;MKIAIAQLNPTIGDITNNAQQILTAAENAVKQNVRLLLTPELSLCGYTPRDLLLYPGFIELMSNELKAIATQLPTNIAVLVGTVESNPHAAAKGQKPLYNSMALLDGGEVKQIFHKR
;
A
#
# COMPACT_ATOMS: atom_id res chain seq x y z
N MET A 1 7.85 -20.80 -6.71
CA MET A 1 7.21 -19.47 -6.87
C MET A 1 8.30 -18.39 -6.89
N LYS A 2 8.19 -17.47 -7.83
CA LYS A 2 9.18 -16.40 -7.95
C LYS A 2 8.67 -15.14 -7.23
N ILE A 3 9.50 -14.59 -6.35
CA ILE A 3 9.18 -13.40 -5.53
C ILE A 3 10.16 -12.30 -5.91
N ALA A 4 9.67 -11.07 -6.00
CA ALA A 4 10.51 -9.91 -6.25
C ALA A 4 10.24 -8.82 -5.24
N ILE A 5 11.25 -7.99 -5.00
CA ILE A 5 11.14 -6.81 -4.16
C ILE A 5 11.28 -5.59 -5.08
N ALA A 6 10.27 -4.73 -5.09
CA ALA A 6 10.30 -3.52 -5.88
C ALA A 6 11.12 -2.45 -5.16
N GLN A 7 12.02 -1.81 -5.89
CA GLN A 7 12.73 -0.64 -5.40
C GLN A 7 12.00 0.59 -5.97
N LEU A 8 11.17 1.19 -5.13
CA LEU A 8 10.35 2.34 -5.51
C LEU A 8 10.91 3.60 -4.89
N ASN A 9 10.61 4.73 -5.52
CA ASN A 9 10.99 6.04 -5.03
C ASN A 9 9.72 6.86 -4.79
N PRO A 10 8.96 6.58 -3.73
CA PRO A 10 7.70 7.27 -3.49
C PRO A 10 7.93 8.74 -3.17
N THR A 11 7.05 9.59 -3.70
CA THR A 11 7.02 11.01 -3.40
C THR A 11 6.09 11.24 -2.22
N ILE A 12 6.52 12.00 -1.24
CA ILE A 12 5.74 12.28 -0.03
C ILE A 12 4.38 12.88 -0.42
N GLY A 13 3.30 12.23 0.03
CA GLY A 13 1.94 12.69 -0.17
C GLY A 13 1.38 12.56 -1.58
N ASP A 14 2.18 12.16 -2.55
CA ASP A 14 1.73 12.02 -3.94
C ASP A 14 1.21 10.60 -4.19
N ILE A 15 0.02 10.32 -3.68
CA ILE A 15 -0.56 8.98 -3.70
C ILE A 15 -0.75 8.48 -5.13
N THR A 16 -1.24 9.33 -6.02
CA THR A 16 -1.50 8.94 -7.42
C THR A 16 -0.22 8.51 -8.13
N ASN A 17 0.85 9.30 -8.00
CA ASN A 17 2.13 8.96 -8.61
C ASN A 17 2.74 7.70 -7.97
N ASN A 18 2.66 7.59 -6.66
CA ASN A 18 3.16 6.42 -5.94
C ASN A 18 2.40 5.15 -6.36
N ALA A 19 1.08 5.25 -6.52
CA ALA A 19 0.26 4.16 -7.02
C ALA A 19 0.68 3.73 -8.44
N GLN A 20 0.96 4.70 -9.30
CA GLN A 20 1.40 4.40 -10.67
C GLN A 20 2.74 3.67 -10.68
N GLN A 21 3.66 4.03 -9.79
CA GLN A 21 4.94 3.32 -9.67
C GLN A 21 4.72 1.85 -9.27
N ILE A 22 3.78 1.61 -8.35
CA ILE A 22 3.44 0.26 -7.92
C ILE A 22 2.88 -0.55 -9.09
N LEU A 23 1.95 0.01 -9.84
CA LEU A 23 1.35 -0.65 -11.00
C LEU A 23 2.39 -0.97 -12.07
N THR A 24 3.27 -0.03 -12.36
CA THR A 24 4.34 -0.23 -13.34
C THR A 24 5.29 -1.34 -12.91
N ALA A 25 5.66 -1.37 -11.63
CA ALA A 25 6.52 -2.42 -11.09
C ALA A 25 5.84 -3.80 -11.19
N ALA A 26 4.53 -3.86 -10.93
CA ALA A 26 3.78 -5.11 -11.03
C ALA A 26 3.72 -5.62 -12.48
N GLU A 27 3.48 -4.73 -13.44
CA GLU A 27 3.45 -5.09 -14.86
C GLU A 27 4.80 -5.64 -15.33
N ASN A 28 5.89 -4.99 -14.91
CA ASN A 28 7.24 -5.46 -15.23
C ASN A 28 7.56 -6.79 -14.57
N ALA A 29 7.10 -6.99 -13.33
CA ALA A 29 7.32 -8.24 -12.60
C ALA A 29 6.61 -9.42 -13.27
N VAL A 30 5.39 -9.21 -13.75
CA VAL A 30 4.64 -10.25 -14.46
C VAL A 30 5.40 -10.72 -15.71
N LYS A 31 6.04 -9.82 -16.44
CA LYS A 31 6.84 -10.16 -17.61
C LYS A 31 8.02 -11.08 -17.27
N GLN A 32 8.44 -11.08 -16.01
CA GLN A 32 9.53 -11.92 -15.51
C GLN A 32 9.03 -13.14 -14.73
N ASN A 33 7.74 -13.46 -14.85
CA ASN A 33 7.08 -14.59 -14.17
C ASN A 33 7.09 -14.49 -12.66
N VAL A 34 7.13 -13.28 -12.12
CA VAL A 34 7.02 -13.04 -10.68
C VAL A 34 5.57 -13.25 -10.24
N ARG A 35 5.36 -13.96 -9.13
CA ARG A 35 4.03 -14.25 -8.59
C ARG A 35 3.69 -13.40 -7.37
N LEU A 36 4.68 -12.90 -6.66
CA LEU A 36 4.50 -12.06 -5.50
C LEU A 36 5.48 -10.89 -5.56
N LEU A 37 4.97 -9.67 -5.51
CA LEU A 37 5.77 -8.45 -5.49
C LEU A 37 5.66 -7.80 -4.12
N LEU A 38 6.80 -7.51 -3.50
CA LEU A 38 6.86 -6.79 -2.23
C LEU A 38 7.25 -5.35 -2.50
N THR A 39 6.52 -4.40 -1.92
CA THR A 39 6.87 -2.98 -2.00
C THR A 39 7.42 -2.50 -0.65
N PRO A 40 8.17 -1.39 -0.64
CA PRO A 40 8.71 -0.86 0.60
C PRO A 40 7.63 -0.42 1.59
N GLU A 41 8.02 -0.31 2.85
CA GLU A 41 7.18 0.28 3.89
C GLU A 41 6.72 1.67 3.44
N LEU A 42 5.44 1.98 3.67
CA LEU A 42 4.84 3.27 3.29
C LEU A 42 4.97 3.62 1.80
N SER A 43 5.04 2.61 0.91
CA SER A 43 5.26 2.86 -0.51
C SER A 43 4.14 3.67 -1.16
N LEU A 44 2.92 3.61 -0.63
CA LEU A 44 1.79 4.34 -1.21
C LEU A 44 1.83 5.83 -0.88
N CYS A 45 2.24 6.21 0.32
CA CYS A 45 2.23 7.61 0.74
C CYS A 45 3.61 8.24 0.93
N GLY A 46 4.68 7.43 0.95
CA GLY A 46 6.01 7.87 1.34
C GLY A 46 6.06 8.14 2.84
N TYR A 47 7.20 8.62 3.33
CA TYR A 47 7.34 9.00 4.74
C TYR A 47 6.76 10.40 4.93
N THR A 48 5.43 10.47 5.09
CA THR A 48 4.71 11.74 5.20
C THR A 48 4.85 12.37 6.58
N PRO A 49 4.74 13.71 6.66
CA PRO A 49 4.60 14.38 7.95
C PRO A 49 3.41 13.82 8.71
N ARG A 50 3.56 13.67 10.02
CA ARG A 50 2.50 13.14 10.88
C ARG A 50 1.20 13.93 10.75
N ASP A 51 1.29 15.25 10.60
CA ASP A 51 0.12 16.11 10.47
C ASP A 51 -0.74 15.73 9.25
N LEU A 52 -0.10 15.42 8.13
CA LEU A 52 -0.81 15.00 6.93
C LEU A 52 -1.56 13.69 7.16
N LEU A 53 -0.94 12.75 7.86
CA LEU A 53 -1.55 11.45 8.16
C LEU A 53 -2.76 11.57 9.10
N LEU A 54 -2.85 12.64 9.88
CA LEU A 54 -3.97 12.85 10.79
C LEU A 54 -5.21 13.45 10.12
N TYR A 55 -5.10 13.85 8.86
CA TYR A 55 -6.29 14.28 8.11
C TYR A 55 -7.12 13.07 7.69
N PRO A 56 -8.38 12.98 8.15
CA PRO A 56 -9.24 11.83 7.82
C PRO A 56 -9.38 11.61 6.31
N GLY A 57 -9.47 12.69 5.54
CA GLY A 57 -9.59 12.62 4.09
C GLY A 57 -8.36 11.99 3.43
N PHE A 58 -7.17 12.17 3.98
CA PHE A 58 -5.96 11.58 3.43
C PHE A 58 -5.95 10.06 3.59
N ILE A 59 -6.33 9.55 4.75
CA ILE A 59 -6.42 8.11 5.01
C ILE A 59 -7.47 7.46 4.11
N GLU A 60 -8.63 8.11 3.98
CA GLU A 60 -9.68 7.63 3.10
C GLU A 60 -9.24 7.60 1.64
N LEU A 61 -8.52 8.63 1.20
CA LEU A 61 -7.96 8.70 -0.15
C LEU A 61 -7.01 7.53 -0.40
N MET A 62 -6.15 7.20 0.56
CA MET A 62 -5.25 6.05 0.44
C MET A 62 -6.02 4.73 0.37
N SER A 63 -7.05 4.57 1.20
CA SER A 63 -7.88 3.36 1.18
C SER A 63 -8.56 3.18 -0.17
N ASN A 64 -9.10 4.24 -0.74
CA ASN A 64 -9.71 4.22 -2.06
C ASN A 64 -8.71 3.90 -3.16
N GLU A 65 -7.50 4.45 -3.05
CA GLU A 65 -6.45 4.19 -4.03
C GLU A 65 -5.96 2.74 -3.98
N LEU A 66 -5.88 2.13 -2.80
CA LEU A 66 -5.56 0.70 -2.69
C LEU A 66 -6.57 -0.16 -3.46
N LYS A 67 -7.85 0.15 -3.34
CA LYS A 67 -8.89 -0.58 -4.07
C LYS A 67 -8.76 -0.38 -5.57
N ALA A 68 -8.45 0.84 -5.99
CA ALA A 68 -8.24 1.15 -7.41
C ALA A 68 -7.02 0.41 -7.96
N ILE A 69 -5.91 0.37 -7.23
CA ILE A 69 -4.72 -0.39 -7.61
C ILE A 69 -5.08 -1.86 -7.78
N ALA A 70 -5.80 -2.43 -6.81
CA ALA A 70 -6.17 -3.84 -6.84
C ALA A 70 -6.91 -4.22 -8.11
N THR A 71 -7.85 -3.37 -8.56
CA THR A 71 -8.61 -3.63 -9.78
C THR A 71 -7.79 -3.50 -11.06
N GLN A 72 -6.69 -2.75 -11.03
CA GLN A 72 -5.84 -2.50 -12.19
C GLN A 72 -4.64 -3.44 -12.29
N LEU A 73 -4.35 -4.21 -11.23
CA LEU A 73 -3.23 -5.14 -11.23
C LEU A 73 -3.47 -6.31 -12.21
N PRO A 74 -2.39 -6.83 -12.83
CA PRO A 74 -2.50 -8.07 -13.58
C PRO A 74 -3.04 -9.21 -12.72
N THR A 75 -3.79 -10.15 -13.32
CA THR A 75 -4.49 -11.19 -12.56
C THR A 75 -3.60 -12.28 -12.01
N ASN A 76 -2.38 -12.38 -12.48
CA ASN A 76 -1.47 -13.48 -12.14
C ASN A 76 -0.35 -13.07 -11.18
N ILE A 77 -0.53 -11.99 -10.44
CA ILE A 77 0.43 -11.52 -9.45
C ILE A 77 -0.30 -11.00 -8.21
N ALA A 78 0.25 -11.30 -7.04
CA ALA A 78 -0.15 -10.68 -5.79
C ALA A 78 0.87 -9.62 -5.40
N VAL A 79 0.43 -8.53 -4.78
CA VAL A 79 1.29 -7.41 -4.40
C VAL A 79 1.06 -7.05 -2.94
N LEU A 80 2.13 -6.93 -2.18
CA LEU A 80 2.09 -6.37 -0.83
C LEU A 80 2.47 -4.90 -0.91
N VAL A 81 1.55 -4.02 -0.52
CA VAL A 81 1.70 -2.57 -0.62
C VAL A 81 1.80 -1.95 0.76
N GLY A 82 2.86 -1.17 1.00
CA GLY A 82 3.02 -0.43 2.25
C GLY A 82 2.05 0.74 2.31
N THR A 83 1.27 0.83 3.39
CA THR A 83 0.24 1.85 3.57
C THR A 83 0.06 2.19 5.05
N VAL A 84 -0.94 3.00 5.36
CA VAL A 84 -1.30 3.39 6.71
C VAL A 84 -2.81 3.18 6.91
N GLU A 85 -3.16 2.62 8.05
CA GLU A 85 -4.55 2.39 8.44
C GLU A 85 -4.89 3.14 9.74
N SER A 86 -6.15 3.51 9.89
CA SER A 86 -6.64 4.10 11.15
C SER A 86 -6.70 3.07 12.24
N ASN A 87 -6.36 3.48 13.47
CA ASN A 87 -6.56 2.66 14.66
C ASN A 87 -7.80 3.16 15.39
N PRO A 88 -8.95 2.52 15.25
CA PRO A 88 -10.20 3.01 15.86
C PRO A 88 -10.22 2.93 17.38
N HIS A 89 -9.29 2.19 17.99
CA HIS A 89 -9.23 2.02 19.45
C HIS A 89 -8.13 2.85 20.10
N ALA A 90 -7.45 3.72 19.35
CA ALA A 90 -6.29 4.47 19.84
C ALA A 90 -6.61 5.31 21.07
N ALA A 91 -7.70 6.08 21.03
CA ALA A 91 -8.09 6.98 22.11
C ALA A 91 -8.43 6.23 23.39
N ALA A 92 -9.10 5.09 23.28
CA ALA A 92 -9.56 4.31 24.43
C ALA A 92 -8.42 3.56 25.11
N LYS A 93 -7.37 3.20 24.36
CA LYS A 93 -6.29 2.34 24.86
C LYS A 93 -4.93 3.03 24.95
N GLY A 94 -4.88 4.33 24.68
CA GLY A 94 -3.61 5.07 24.66
C GLY A 94 -2.65 4.60 23.59
N GLN A 95 -3.15 3.98 22.53
CA GLN A 95 -2.35 3.47 21.43
C GLN A 95 -2.11 4.54 20.37
N LYS A 96 -1.21 4.28 19.43
CA LYS A 96 -0.98 5.16 18.29
C LYS A 96 -2.25 5.28 17.45
N PRO A 97 -2.60 6.48 16.94
CA PRO A 97 -3.82 6.67 16.16
C PRO A 97 -3.80 5.99 14.79
N LEU A 98 -2.61 5.62 14.29
CA LEU A 98 -2.43 5.01 12.98
C LEU A 98 -1.57 3.77 13.07
N TYR A 99 -1.86 2.81 12.18
CA TYR A 99 -1.01 1.64 11.98
C TYR A 99 -0.21 1.79 10.70
N ASN A 100 1.09 1.55 10.79
CA ASN A 100 1.93 1.28 9.64
C ASN A 100 1.56 -0.13 9.18
N SER A 101 1.13 -0.30 7.94
CA SER A 101 0.47 -1.52 7.49
C SER A 101 0.97 -1.99 6.15
N MET A 102 0.76 -3.29 5.86
CA MET A 102 0.96 -3.87 4.54
C MET A 102 -0.37 -4.44 4.06
N ALA A 103 -0.79 -4.06 2.88
CA ALA A 103 -2.01 -4.56 2.26
C ALA A 103 -1.68 -5.59 1.20
N LEU A 104 -2.33 -6.76 1.26
CA LEU A 104 -2.18 -7.80 0.25
C LEU A 104 -3.26 -7.62 -0.81
N LEU A 105 -2.83 -7.33 -2.03
CA LEU A 105 -3.72 -7.16 -3.19
C LEU A 105 -3.60 -8.37 -4.08
N ASP A 106 -4.74 -9.02 -4.37
CA ASP A 106 -4.78 -10.22 -5.21
C ASP A 106 -6.19 -10.43 -5.73
N GLY A 107 -6.30 -10.95 -6.95
CA GLY A 107 -7.60 -11.29 -7.52
C GLY A 107 -8.54 -10.11 -7.70
N GLY A 108 -8.03 -8.91 -7.88
CA GLY A 108 -8.82 -7.70 -8.11
C GLY A 108 -9.32 -7.03 -6.83
N GLU A 109 -8.86 -7.45 -5.66
CA GLU A 109 -9.33 -6.89 -4.39
C GLU A 109 -8.23 -6.84 -3.33
N VAL A 110 -8.49 -6.07 -2.27
CA VAL A 110 -7.65 -6.05 -1.07
C VAL A 110 -8.02 -7.26 -0.23
N LYS A 111 -7.16 -8.27 -0.22
CA LYS A 111 -7.45 -9.55 0.47
C LYS A 111 -7.27 -9.47 1.97
N GLN A 112 -6.24 -8.77 2.42
CA GLN A 112 -5.92 -8.69 3.84
C GLN A 112 -5.01 -7.51 4.11
N ILE A 113 -5.09 -6.97 5.33
CA ILE A 113 -4.21 -5.90 5.78
C ILE A 113 -3.51 -6.38 7.04
N PHE A 114 -2.19 -6.28 7.05
CA PHE A 114 -1.35 -6.65 8.19
C PHE A 114 -0.86 -5.38 8.87
N HIS A 115 -1.13 -5.25 10.16
CA HIS A 115 -0.72 -4.09 10.95
C HIS A 115 0.63 -4.35 11.63
N LYS A 116 1.53 -3.40 11.48
CA LYS A 116 2.80 -3.43 12.19
C LYS A 116 2.58 -2.92 13.61
N ARG A 117 3.06 -3.64 14.57
CA ARG A 117 2.90 -3.30 15.98
C ARG A 117 4.20 -2.91 16.64
#